data_c142902ddeb375012a4264c3281814f7
#
_entry.id   c142902ddeb375012a4264c3281814f7
#
_cell.length_a   1.000
_cell.length_b   1.000
_cell.length_c   1.000
_cell.angle_alpha   90.00
_cell.angle_beta   90.00
_cell.angle_gamma   90.00
#
_symmetry.space_group_name_H-M   'P 1'
#
loop_
_entity.id
_entity.type
_entity.pdbx_description
1 polymer ?
#
loop_
_entity_poly.entity_id
_entity_poly.type
_entity_poly.pdbx_seq_one_letter_code
_entity_poly.pdbx_strand_id
1 'polypeptide(L)'
;ITLLPAEAWTPMVAADGMPGTPAVLHAESGPDTVGEVAEITHLLHHLHTWPQGLRVFVRRVKPLRDTTPKPLKGVEQLELDLQHSTTGWRYEAFATNSAPTRPGEDPHEVTAWLDGRHRVHARVEDHFKHGNTTGAKHLPSKKFAVNAAWYRTQAIATDLIAWFQLLGCHDPLAQAEPKTLQYQIFHTPATLTRGGRQRSLNFPPDWPWTTHIQAIFQRLFALPTPT
;
A
#
# COMPACT_ATOMS: atom_id res chain seq x y z
N ILE A 1 8.72 -4.59 -26.32
CA ILE A 1 7.50 -4.88 -25.53
C ILE A 1 6.29 -5.05 -26.45
N THR A 2 6.19 -4.29 -27.52
CA THR A 2 5.15 -4.44 -28.57
C THR A 2 5.25 -5.76 -29.36
N LEU A 3 6.30 -6.52 -29.19
CA LEU A 3 6.57 -7.77 -29.89
C LEU A 3 6.19 -9.03 -29.10
N LEU A 4 5.69 -8.89 -27.88
CA LEU A 4 5.22 -10.04 -27.12
C LEU A 4 3.89 -10.53 -27.70
N PRO A 5 3.77 -11.85 -27.99
CA PRO A 5 2.53 -12.43 -28.47
C PRO A 5 1.44 -12.37 -27.38
N ALA A 6 0.18 -12.43 -27.78
CA ALA A 6 -0.95 -12.29 -26.87
C ALA A 6 -0.95 -13.34 -25.74
N GLU A 7 -0.55 -14.55 -26.06
CA GLU A 7 -0.44 -15.68 -25.13
C GLU A 7 0.64 -15.52 -24.05
N ALA A 8 1.58 -14.59 -24.22
CA ALA A 8 2.59 -14.30 -23.20
C ALA A 8 2.05 -13.45 -22.05
N TRP A 9 0.87 -12.86 -22.21
CA TRP A 9 0.27 -11.99 -21.24
C TRP A 9 -0.68 -12.75 -20.32
N THR A 10 -0.49 -12.55 -19.04
CA THR A 10 -1.30 -13.14 -17.96
C THR A 10 -2.14 -12.05 -17.30
N PRO A 11 -3.44 -12.24 -17.10
CA PRO A 11 -4.25 -11.31 -16.33
C PRO A 11 -3.68 -11.11 -14.92
N MET A 12 -3.68 -9.87 -14.44
CA MET A 12 -3.25 -9.56 -13.07
C MET A 12 -4.22 -10.16 -12.06
N VAL A 13 -3.69 -10.57 -10.91
CA VAL A 13 -4.49 -11.02 -9.76
C VAL A 13 -4.56 -9.93 -8.69
N ALA A 14 -5.41 -10.12 -7.66
CA ALA A 14 -5.48 -9.20 -6.53
C ALA A 14 -4.11 -8.97 -5.87
N ALA A 15 -3.92 -7.81 -5.25
CA ALA A 15 -2.65 -7.40 -4.66
C ALA A 15 -2.22 -8.24 -3.43
N ASP A 16 -3.11 -9.10 -2.92
CA ASP A 16 -2.80 -10.09 -1.88
C ASP A 16 -2.03 -11.31 -2.40
N GLY A 17 -1.87 -11.41 -3.72
CA GLY A 17 -1.16 -12.50 -4.37
C GLY A 17 -1.91 -13.84 -4.35
N MET A 18 -3.22 -13.84 -4.07
CA MET A 18 -4.03 -15.06 -4.12
C MET A 18 -4.32 -15.48 -5.56
N PRO A 19 -3.96 -16.69 -5.97
CA PRO A 19 -4.29 -17.18 -7.31
C PRO A 19 -5.79 -17.27 -7.53
N GLY A 20 -6.22 -16.96 -8.74
CA GLY A 20 -7.62 -17.16 -9.19
C GLY A 20 -8.58 -16.02 -8.88
N THR A 21 -8.17 -14.96 -8.19
CA THR A 21 -9.00 -13.77 -8.04
C THR A 21 -8.63 -12.76 -9.12
N PRO A 22 -9.56 -12.38 -10.04
CA PRO A 22 -9.29 -11.33 -11.01
C PRO A 22 -8.84 -10.06 -10.27
N ALA A 23 -7.80 -9.43 -10.77
CA ALA A 23 -7.30 -8.21 -10.16
C ALA A 23 -8.35 -7.12 -10.21
N VAL A 24 -9.01 -6.91 -9.11
CA VAL A 24 -9.62 -5.61 -8.84
C VAL A 24 -8.44 -4.71 -8.51
N LEU A 25 -7.97 -3.98 -9.51
CA LEU A 25 -6.93 -2.98 -9.31
C LEU A 25 -7.47 -1.96 -8.33
N HIS A 26 -6.79 -1.85 -7.18
CA HIS A 26 -7.20 -0.99 -6.08
C HIS A 26 -7.37 0.48 -6.48
N ALA A 27 -8.06 1.21 -5.65
CA ALA A 27 -8.59 2.56 -5.78
C ALA A 27 -7.65 3.64 -6.39
N GLU A 28 -6.36 3.43 -6.40
CA GLU A 28 -5.42 4.32 -7.10
C GLU A 28 -5.44 4.16 -8.62
N SER A 29 -5.89 3.00 -9.11
CA SER A 29 -6.04 2.71 -10.54
C SER A 29 -7.50 2.81 -11.01
N GLY A 30 -8.47 2.93 -10.06
CA GLY A 30 -9.90 2.93 -10.34
C GLY A 30 -10.46 1.52 -10.61
N PRO A 31 -11.77 1.32 -10.36
CA PRO A 31 -12.44 0.01 -10.56
C PRO A 31 -12.48 -0.46 -12.01
N ASP A 32 -12.02 0.36 -12.92
CA ASP A 32 -12.18 0.21 -14.35
C ASP A 32 -10.82 0.10 -15.07
N THR A 33 -9.85 -0.63 -14.54
CA THR A 33 -8.58 -0.86 -15.23
C THR A 33 -8.40 -2.33 -15.56
N VAL A 34 -7.96 -2.61 -16.77
CA VAL A 34 -7.50 -3.95 -17.19
C VAL A 34 -5.99 -3.98 -17.07
N GLY A 35 -5.46 -4.99 -16.39
CA GLY A 35 -4.04 -5.15 -16.20
C GLY A 35 -3.58 -6.55 -16.57
N GLU A 36 -2.41 -6.63 -17.17
CA GLU A 36 -1.76 -7.87 -17.56
C GLU A 36 -0.27 -7.82 -17.26
N VAL A 37 0.34 -8.95 -17.03
CA VAL A 37 1.75 -9.11 -16.71
C VAL A 37 2.38 -10.19 -17.58
N ALA A 38 3.63 -9.99 -17.99
CA ALA A 38 4.40 -10.96 -18.74
C ALA A 38 5.84 -11.02 -18.24
N GLU A 39 6.43 -12.20 -18.25
CA GLU A 39 7.86 -12.36 -18.01
C GLU A 39 8.66 -12.03 -19.28
N ILE A 40 9.69 -11.20 -19.13
CA ILE A 40 10.56 -10.78 -20.24
C ILE A 40 12.04 -11.12 -20.02
N THR A 41 12.33 -11.92 -19.02
CA THR A 41 13.71 -12.31 -18.65
C THR A 41 14.50 -12.82 -19.86
N HIS A 42 13.88 -13.64 -20.70
CA HIS A 42 14.49 -14.24 -21.89
C HIS A 42 14.80 -13.23 -23.02
N LEU A 43 14.20 -12.03 -22.97
CA LEU A 43 14.44 -10.96 -23.95
C LEU A 43 15.63 -10.06 -23.56
N LEU A 44 16.15 -10.20 -22.36
CA LEU A 44 17.15 -9.30 -21.79
C LEU A 44 18.54 -9.94 -21.82
N HIS A 45 19.31 -9.59 -22.82
CA HIS A 45 20.67 -10.15 -23.04
C HIS A 45 21.74 -9.64 -22.05
N HIS A 46 21.44 -8.58 -21.28
CA HIS A 46 22.43 -7.93 -20.38
C HIS A 46 22.31 -8.34 -18.91
N LEU A 47 21.49 -9.34 -18.59
CA LEU A 47 21.27 -9.77 -17.20
C LEU A 47 22.48 -10.52 -16.59
N HIS A 48 23.52 -10.82 -17.38
CA HIS A 48 24.73 -11.51 -16.87
C HIS A 48 25.49 -10.71 -15.80
N THR A 49 25.29 -9.39 -15.73
CA THR A 49 25.89 -8.55 -14.68
C THR A 49 25.00 -8.43 -13.43
N TRP A 50 23.82 -9.00 -13.45
CA TRP A 50 22.84 -8.95 -12.39
C TRP A 50 22.91 -10.20 -11.51
N PRO A 51 22.34 -10.18 -10.29
CA PRO A 51 22.31 -11.37 -9.43
C PRO A 51 21.72 -12.59 -10.15
N GLN A 52 22.33 -13.77 -9.89
CA GLN A 52 21.83 -15.02 -10.46
C GLN A 52 20.38 -15.29 -10.02
N GLY A 53 19.60 -15.84 -10.94
CA GLY A 53 18.19 -16.16 -10.70
C GLY A 53 17.26 -14.97 -10.74
N LEU A 54 17.74 -13.78 -11.15
CA LEU A 54 16.87 -12.62 -11.34
C LEU A 54 15.93 -12.84 -12.51
N ARG A 55 14.66 -12.59 -12.28
CA ARG A 55 13.59 -12.62 -13.29
C ARG A 55 13.06 -11.20 -13.47
N VAL A 56 12.74 -10.84 -14.70
CA VAL A 56 12.21 -9.53 -15.03
C VAL A 56 10.84 -9.67 -15.67
N PHE A 57 9.92 -8.88 -15.19
CA PHE A 57 8.52 -8.85 -15.61
C PHE A 57 8.16 -7.46 -16.08
N VAL A 58 7.22 -7.40 -17.00
CA VAL A 58 6.57 -6.16 -17.41
C VAL A 58 5.09 -6.27 -17.17
N ARG A 59 4.54 -5.26 -16.53
CA ARG A 59 3.11 -5.06 -16.31
C ARG A 59 2.61 -4.03 -17.30
N ARG A 60 1.46 -4.27 -17.88
CA ARG A 60 0.73 -3.27 -18.65
C ARG A 60 -0.64 -3.03 -18.05
N VAL A 61 -1.03 -1.76 -17.96
CA VAL A 61 -2.31 -1.35 -17.39
C VAL A 61 -2.97 -0.38 -18.35
N LYS A 62 -4.23 -0.63 -18.66
CA LYS A 62 -5.04 0.26 -19.48
C LYS A 62 -6.10 0.90 -18.61
N PRO A 63 -6.02 2.22 -18.33
CA PRO A 63 -7.10 2.91 -17.65
C PRO A 63 -8.33 2.92 -18.57
N LEU A 64 -9.50 2.56 -18.02
CA LEU A 64 -10.77 2.58 -18.75
C LEU A 64 -11.32 4.01 -18.89
N ARG A 65 -10.81 4.95 -18.12
CA ARG A 65 -11.10 6.39 -18.27
C ARG A 65 -9.82 7.11 -18.66
N ASP A 66 -9.97 8.03 -19.59
CA ASP A 66 -8.89 8.90 -20.08
C ASP A 66 -8.45 9.84 -18.93
N THR A 67 -7.52 9.35 -18.11
CA THR A 67 -6.83 10.16 -17.11
C THR A 67 -5.53 10.66 -17.71
N THR A 68 -5.61 11.57 -18.68
CA THR A 68 -4.43 12.31 -19.12
C THR A 68 -3.93 13.13 -17.93
N PRO A 69 -2.69 12.91 -17.45
CA PRO A 69 -2.12 13.74 -16.41
C PRO A 69 -2.08 15.18 -16.94
N LYS A 70 -2.65 16.13 -16.18
CA LYS A 70 -2.48 17.55 -16.50
C LYS A 70 -0.98 17.85 -16.48
N PRO A 71 -0.42 18.41 -17.57
CA PRO A 71 0.99 18.76 -17.59
C PRO A 71 1.28 19.74 -16.47
N LEU A 72 2.29 19.43 -15.65
CA LEU A 72 2.80 20.31 -14.62
C LEU A 72 3.40 21.54 -15.32
N LYS A 73 2.81 22.70 -15.12
CA LYS A 73 3.31 23.97 -15.67
C LYS A 73 4.75 24.18 -15.21
N GLY A 74 5.69 24.27 -16.18
CA GLY A 74 7.04 24.76 -15.94
C GLY A 74 8.15 23.72 -15.78
N VAL A 75 7.89 22.45 -16.04
CA VAL A 75 8.93 21.42 -16.13
C VAL A 75 8.88 20.86 -17.55
N GLU A 76 9.92 21.12 -18.36
CA GLU A 76 10.20 20.32 -19.54
C GLU A 76 10.53 18.90 -19.04
N GLN A 77 9.50 18.07 -18.88
CA GLN A 77 9.71 16.66 -18.72
C GLN A 77 10.25 16.16 -20.06
N LEU A 78 11.49 15.70 -20.05
CA LEU A 78 11.94 14.70 -21.00
C LEU A 78 11.00 13.51 -20.76
N GLU A 79 9.91 13.48 -21.51
CA GLU A 79 9.01 12.35 -21.59
C GLU A 79 9.83 11.21 -22.17
N LEU A 80 10.40 10.40 -21.32
CA LEU A 80 10.66 9.01 -21.66
C LEU A 80 9.28 8.44 -21.96
N ASP A 81 8.98 8.35 -23.25
CA ASP A 81 7.69 7.99 -23.87
C ASP A 81 7.30 6.52 -23.59
N LEU A 82 7.71 5.99 -22.44
CA LEU A 82 7.33 4.68 -21.90
C LEU A 82 5.96 4.72 -21.22
N GLN A 83 5.43 5.92 -20.94
CA GLN A 83 4.18 6.06 -20.21
C GLN A 83 2.93 6.15 -21.10
N HIS A 84 3.08 6.53 -22.37
CA HIS A 84 1.95 6.64 -23.30
C HIS A 84 2.31 5.99 -24.62
N SER A 85 2.12 4.68 -24.71
CA SER A 85 2.12 4.04 -26.01
C SER A 85 0.89 4.51 -26.81
N THR A 86 1.01 4.60 -28.12
CA THR A 86 -0.11 4.84 -29.04
C THR A 86 -1.28 3.86 -28.83
N THR A 87 -1.07 2.81 -28.05
CA THR A 87 -2.05 1.76 -27.72
C THR A 87 -2.86 2.06 -26.44
N GLY A 88 -2.55 3.16 -25.72
CA GLY A 88 -3.22 3.52 -24.45
C GLY A 88 -2.80 2.65 -23.25
N TRP A 89 -1.79 1.78 -23.40
CA TRP A 89 -1.24 0.99 -22.31
C TRP A 89 -0.12 1.74 -21.59
N ARG A 90 -0.15 1.74 -20.27
CA ARG A 90 0.96 2.15 -19.41
C ARG A 90 1.76 0.92 -19.02
N TYR A 91 3.08 0.98 -19.17
CA TYR A 91 3.98 -0.11 -18.89
C TYR A 91 4.83 0.19 -17.66
N GLU A 92 5.00 -0.82 -16.79
CA GLU A 92 5.89 -0.78 -15.64
C GLU A 92 6.70 -2.08 -15.62
N ALA A 93 8.00 -1.98 -15.35
CA ALA A 93 8.86 -3.16 -15.22
C ALA A 93 9.26 -3.35 -13.77
N PHE A 94 9.34 -4.60 -13.34
CA PHE A 94 9.89 -4.97 -12.05
C PHE A 94 10.76 -6.21 -12.16
N ALA A 95 11.65 -6.39 -11.19
CA ALA A 95 12.54 -7.54 -11.12
C ALA A 95 12.41 -8.23 -9.77
N THR A 96 12.54 -9.54 -9.75
CA THR A 96 12.50 -10.35 -8.53
C THR A 96 13.46 -11.52 -8.63
N ASN A 97 14.05 -11.90 -7.51
CA ASN A 97 14.79 -13.15 -7.33
C ASN A 97 14.00 -14.18 -6.52
N SER A 98 12.69 -13.98 -6.38
CA SER A 98 11.84 -14.96 -5.70
C SER A 98 11.98 -16.32 -6.34
N ALA A 99 11.97 -17.35 -5.49
CA ALA A 99 12.23 -18.73 -5.88
C ALA A 99 11.45 -19.16 -7.13
N PRO A 100 12.06 -19.99 -7.95
CA PRO A 100 11.41 -20.51 -9.14
C PRO A 100 10.14 -21.29 -8.77
N THR A 101 9.27 -21.41 -9.73
CA THR A 101 8.07 -22.23 -9.77
C THR A 101 8.27 -23.57 -9.09
N ARG A 102 7.34 -24.03 -8.30
CA ARG A 102 7.29 -25.43 -7.89
C ARG A 102 7.09 -26.28 -9.12
N PRO A 103 7.71 -27.46 -9.19
CA PRO A 103 7.48 -28.39 -10.31
C PRO A 103 5.98 -28.65 -10.47
N GLY A 104 5.45 -28.39 -11.67
CA GLY A 104 4.05 -28.62 -11.99
C GLY A 104 3.11 -27.41 -11.82
N GLU A 105 3.60 -26.25 -11.39
CA GLU A 105 2.80 -25.01 -11.40
C GLU A 105 2.71 -24.40 -12.81
N ASP A 106 1.54 -23.87 -13.14
CA ASP A 106 1.34 -23.13 -14.38
C ASP A 106 2.21 -21.85 -14.37
N PRO A 107 3.04 -21.62 -15.41
CA PRO A 107 3.85 -20.41 -15.51
C PRO A 107 3.04 -19.11 -15.45
N HIS A 108 1.80 -19.12 -15.93
CA HIS A 108 0.90 -17.97 -15.87
C HIS A 108 0.45 -17.68 -14.44
N GLU A 109 0.07 -18.70 -13.68
CA GLU A 109 -0.31 -18.53 -12.26
C GLU A 109 0.86 -18.00 -11.45
N VAL A 110 2.07 -18.48 -11.67
CA VAL A 110 3.28 -18.01 -11.03
C VAL A 110 3.56 -16.55 -11.38
N THR A 111 3.44 -16.18 -12.64
CA THR A 111 3.63 -14.81 -13.11
C THR A 111 2.64 -13.85 -12.46
N ALA A 112 1.37 -14.23 -12.41
CA ALA A 112 0.31 -13.46 -11.76
C ALA A 112 0.56 -13.32 -10.25
N TRP A 113 0.99 -14.40 -9.59
CA TRP A 113 1.31 -14.40 -8.17
C TRP A 113 2.52 -13.51 -7.85
N LEU A 114 3.59 -13.58 -8.64
CA LEU A 114 4.78 -12.74 -8.47
C LEU A 114 4.45 -11.25 -8.62
N ASP A 115 3.60 -10.91 -9.59
CA ASP A 115 3.12 -9.54 -9.76
C ASP A 115 2.28 -9.08 -8.57
N GLY A 116 1.33 -9.90 -8.11
CA GLY A 116 0.52 -9.60 -6.93
C GLY A 116 1.40 -9.39 -5.69
N ARG A 117 2.38 -10.27 -5.46
CA ARG A 117 3.34 -10.14 -4.36
C ARG A 117 4.20 -8.87 -4.47
N HIS A 118 4.63 -8.51 -5.67
CA HIS A 118 5.38 -7.27 -5.89
C HIS A 118 4.55 -6.03 -5.55
N ARG A 119 3.26 -6.01 -5.94
CA ARG A 119 2.36 -4.90 -5.63
C ARG A 119 2.06 -4.72 -4.14
N VAL A 120 2.09 -5.80 -3.36
CA VAL A 120 1.99 -5.72 -1.89
C VAL A 120 3.10 -4.86 -1.29
N HIS A 121 4.26 -4.73 -1.96
CA HIS A 121 5.35 -3.87 -1.52
C HIS A 121 4.94 -2.39 -1.41
N ALA A 122 3.95 -1.93 -2.17
CA ALA A 122 3.40 -0.58 -2.05
C ALA A 122 2.90 -0.27 -0.63
N ARG A 123 2.43 -1.27 0.12
CA ARG A 123 2.04 -1.13 1.53
C ARG A 123 3.22 -0.72 2.43
N VAL A 124 4.42 -1.17 2.12
CA VAL A 124 5.64 -0.77 2.83
C VAL A 124 5.96 0.70 2.57
N GLU A 125 5.77 1.15 1.33
CA GLU A 125 5.94 2.56 0.95
C GLU A 125 4.91 3.45 1.66
N ASP A 126 3.66 3.03 1.73
CA ASP A 126 2.62 3.72 2.52
C ASP A 126 2.98 3.77 4.00
N HIS A 127 3.53 2.70 4.55
CA HIS A 127 3.99 2.68 5.94
C HIS A 127 5.09 3.73 6.18
N PHE A 128 6.08 3.83 5.29
CA PHE A 128 7.08 4.90 5.34
C PHE A 128 6.48 6.29 5.17
N LYS A 129 5.54 6.45 4.26
CA LYS A 129 4.80 7.71 4.06
C LYS A 129 4.06 8.12 5.35
N HIS A 130 3.38 7.19 5.99
CA HIS A 130 2.70 7.40 7.27
C HIS A 130 3.67 7.79 8.38
N GLY A 131 4.80 7.10 8.53
CA GLY A 131 5.87 7.46 9.45
C GLY A 131 6.39 8.89 9.21
N ASN A 132 6.59 9.27 7.95
CA ASN A 132 7.01 10.61 7.59
C ASN A 132 5.97 11.69 7.93
N THR A 133 4.68 11.40 7.77
CA THR A 133 3.60 12.34 8.12
C THR A 133 3.37 12.46 9.63
N THR A 134 3.75 11.45 10.40
CA THR A 134 3.65 11.43 11.87
C THR A 134 4.89 11.95 12.61
N GLY A 135 5.91 12.38 11.87
CA GLY A 135 7.05 13.09 12.48
C GLY A 135 8.43 12.49 12.23
N ALA A 136 8.57 11.39 11.49
CA ALA A 136 9.87 10.77 11.22
C ALA A 136 10.84 11.72 10.47
N LYS A 137 10.31 12.67 9.70
CA LYS A 137 11.11 13.70 9.00
C LYS A 137 11.73 14.76 9.93
N HIS A 138 11.20 14.90 11.14
CA HIS A 138 11.60 15.96 12.07
C HIS A 138 12.48 15.38 13.17
N LEU A 139 13.78 15.29 12.89
CA LEU A 139 14.76 14.80 13.86
C LEU A 139 14.90 15.79 15.02
N PRO A 140 14.72 15.34 16.28
CA PRO A 140 14.69 16.25 17.43
C PRO A 140 16.08 16.72 17.89
N SER A 141 17.17 16.13 17.37
CA SER A 141 18.51 16.38 17.90
C SER A 141 19.58 16.31 16.82
N LYS A 142 20.73 16.88 17.11
CA LYS A 142 21.97 16.67 16.35
C LYS A 142 22.70 15.37 16.77
N LYS A 143 22.28 14.72 17.87
CA LYS A 143 22.92 13.50 18.39
C LYS A 143 22.28 12.28 17.75
N PHE A 144 23.09 11.42 17.14
CA PHE A 144 22.62 10.20 16.46
C PHE A 144 21.79 9.28 17.37
N ALA A 145 22.25 9.05 18.60
CA ALA A 145 21.56 8.17 19.55
C ALA A 145 20.13 8.65 19.88
N VAL A 146 19.93 9.97 20.02
CA VAL A 146 18.60 10.55 20.25
C VAL A 146 17.71 10.37 19.02
N ASN A 147 18.25 10.61 17.84
CA ASN A 147 17.52 10.42 16.60
C ASN A 147 17.20 8.94 16.33
N ALA A 148 18.11 8.03 16.68
CA ALA A 148 17.84 6.60 16.60
C ALA A 148 16.70 6.15 17.52
N ALA A 149 16.67 6.66 18.75
CA ALA A 149 15.56 6.43 19.68
C ALA A 149 14.25 7.02 19.14
N TRP A 150 14.30 8.23 18.59
CA TRP A 150 13.15 8.87 17.94
C TRP A 150 12.57 8.02 16.81
N TYR A 151 13.42 7.53 15.90
CA TYR A 151 12.99 6.66 14.80
C TYR A 151 12.32 5.37 15.29
N ARG A 152 12.87 4.74 16.33
CA ARG A 152 12.24 3.54 16.92
C ARG A 152 10.87 3.86 17.51
N THR A 153 10.74 4.99 18.21
CA THR A 153 9.46 5.45 18.73
C THR A 153 8.46 5.72 17.64
N GLN A 154 8.88 6.33 16.53
CA GLN A 154 8.02 6.57 15.36
C GLN A 154 7.58 5.27 14.69
N ALA A 155 8.46 4.27 14.58
CA ALA A 155 8.09 2.96 14.05
C ALA A 155 7.00 2.32 14.91
N ILE A 156 7.17 2.30 16.23
CA ILE A 156 6.16 1.78 17.18
C ILE A 156 4.83 2.55 17.03
N ALA A 157 4.88 3.87 16.92
CA ALA A 157 3.67 4.69 16.77
C ALA A 157 2.94 4.36 15.44
N THR A 158 3.68 4.14 14.37
CA THR A 158 3.11 3.77 13.06
C THR A 158 2.46 2.38 13.13
N ASP A 159 3.10 1.42 13.77
CA ASP A 159 2.54 0.08 13.99
C ASP A 159 1.27 0.13 14.86
N LEU A 160 1.28 0.92 15.92
CA LEU A 160 0.10 1.11 16.77
C LEU A 160 -1.07 1.73 16.00
N ILE A 161 -0.80 2.70 15.13
CA ILE A 161 -1.84 3.28 14.26
C ILE A 161 -2.39 2.22 13.31
N ALA A 162 -1.52 1.42 12.68
CA ALA A 162 -1.96 0.35 11.79
C ALA A 162 -2.81 -0.71 12.52
N TRP A 163 -2.43 -1.11 13.72
CA TRP A 163 -3.23 -2.03 14.55
C TRP A 163 -4.54 -1.39 14.98
N PHE A 164 -4.52 -0.13 15.38
CA PHE A 164 -5.73 0.61 15.73
C PHE A 164 -6.73 0.65 14.57
N GLN A 165 -6.25 0.89 13.35
CA GLN A 165 -7.07 0.86 12.15
C GLN A 165 -7.63 -0.54 11.87
N LEU A 166 -6.76 -1.55 11.92
CA LEU A 166 -7.12 -2.93 11.62
C LEU A 166 -8.15 -3.50 12.63
N LEU A 167 -7.94 -3.24 13.91
CA LEU A 167 -8.72 -3.86 14.99
C LEU A 167 -9.92 -3.01 15.42
N GLY A 168 -9.79 -1.69 15.38
CA GLY A 168 -10.78 -0.77 15.90
C GLY A 168 -11.63 -0.09 14.85
N CYS A 169 -11.05 0.27 13.69
CA CYS A 169 -11.74 1.12 12.72
C CYS A 169 -12.59 0.34 11.71
N HIS A 170 -13.60 1.03 11.19
CA HIS A 170 -14.37 0.66 10.00
C HIS A 170 -14.27 1.77 8.96
N ASP A 171 -14.73 1.50 7.73
CA ASP A 171 -14.83 2.51 6.69
C ASP A 171 -15.61 3.74 7.19
N PRO A 172 -15.11 4.95 6.89
CA PRO A 172 -13.93 5.27 6.10
C PRO A 172 -12.60 5.32 6.91
N LEU A 173 -12.64 5.15 8.24
CA LEU A 173 -11.49 5.34 9.13
C LEU A 173 -10.45 4.22 9.02
N ALA A 174 -10.85 3.04 8.56
CA ALA A 174 -9.94 1.89 8.39
C ALA A 174 -8.83 2.17 7.35
N GLN A 175 -9.08 3.07 6.40
CA GLN A 175 -8.13 3.47 5.35
C GLN A 175 -7.74 4.95 5.45
N ALA A 176 -8.08 5.62 6.55
CA ALA A 176 -7.82 7.04 6.71
C ALA A 176 -6.33 7.32 6.90
N GLU A 177 -5.87 8.44 6.34
CA GLU A 177 -4.52 8.94 6.57
C GLU A 177 -4.31 9.25 8.08
N PRO A 178 -3.09 9.07 8.62
CA PRO A 178 -2.80 9.31 10.03
C PRO A 178 -3.21 10.69 10.54
N LYS A 179 -3.11 11.73 9.71
CA LYS A 179 -3.56 13.08 10.05
C LYS A 179 -5.07 13.18 10.23
N THR A 180 -5.84 12.42 9.45
CA THR A 180 -7.30 12.33 9.58
C THR A 180 -7.67 11.68 10.91
N LEU A 181 -7.01 10.56 11.25
CA LEU A 181 -7.19 9.89 12.54
C LEU A 181 -6.78 10.81 13.70
N GLN A 182 -5.67 11.51 13.56
CA GLN A 182 -5.22 12.48 14.56
C GLN A 182 -6.29 13.52 14.82
N TYR A 183 -6.86 14.12 13.79
CA TYR A 183 -7.88 15.17 13.93
C TYR A 183 -9.20 14.60 14.44
N GLN A 184 -9.70 13.54 13.86
CA GLN A 184 -11.06 13.04 14.13
C GLN A 184 -11.16 12.24 15.41
N ILE A 185 -10.11 11.50 15.76
CA ILE A 185 -10.13 10.53 16.86
C ILE A 185 -9.19 10.93 18.00
N PHE A 186 -7.90 11.16 17.74
CA PHE A 186 -6.91 11.34 18.81
C PHE A 186 -6.95 12.74 19.43
N HIS A 187 -7.39 13.77 18.69
CA HIS A 187 -7.57 15.14 19.23
C HIS A 187 -8.96 15.38 19.82
N THR A 188 -9.76 14.32 19.97
CA THR A 188 -11.09 14.48 20.58
C THR A 188 -10.96 14.90 22.04
N PRO A 189 -11.58 16.02 22.44
CA PRO A 189 -11.63 16.42 23.83
C PRO A 189 -12.43 15.40 24.64
N ALA A 190 -11.94 15.03 25.81
CA ALA A 190 -12.65 14.12 26.68
C ALA A 190 -12.34 14.42 28.17
N THR A 191 -13.32 14.20 29.03
CA THR A 191 -13.16 14.33 30.48
C THR A 191 -13.05 12.97 31.12
N LEU A 192 -11.93 12.71 31.81
CA LEU A 192 -11.74 11.50 32.59
C LEU A 192 -12.36 11.66 33.97
N THR A 193 -13.40 10.89 34.26
CA THR A 193 -14.00 10.83 35.60
C THR A 193 -13.64 9.52 36.29
N ARG A 194 -13.53 9.58 37.63
CA ARG A 194 -13.22 8.42 38.48
C ARG A 194 -14.28 8.32 39.57
N GLY A 195 -14.90 7.17 39.72
CA GLY A 195 -15.89 6.90 40.74
C GLY A 195 -16.16 5.40 40.85
N GLY A 196 -16.45 4.89 42.03
CA GLY A 196 -16.82 3.49 42.26
C GLY A 196 -15.83 2.46 41.72
N ARG A 197 -14.51 2.72 41.78
CA ARG A 197 -13.44 1.89 41.17
C ARG A 197 -13.44 1.85 39.65
N GLN A 198 -14.31 2.65 38.99
CA GLN A 198 -14.37 2.75 37.53
C GLN A 198 -13.74 4.05 37.04
N ARG A 199 -13.23 4.00 35.82
CA ARG A 199 -12.78 5.18 35.08
C ARG A 199 -13.65 5.31 33.86
N SER A 200 -14.27 6.48 33.70
CA SER A 200 -15.14 6.77 32.55
C SER A 200 -14.56 7.92 31.77
N LEU A 201 -14.54 7.76 30.45
CA LEU A 201 -14.13 8.77 29.52
C LEU A 201 -15.38 9.37 28.88
N ASN A 202 -15.68 10.63 29.21
CA ASN A 202 -16.86 11.33 28.72
C ASN A 202 -16.48 12.20 27.53
N PHE A 203 -17.12 11.98 26.39
CA PHE A 203 -16.94 12.74 25.16
C PHE A 203 -18.06 13.79 25.02
N PRO A 204 -17.79 14.96 24.39
CA PRO A 204 -18.81 15.92 24.07
C PRO A 204 -19.86 15.29 23.13
N PRO A 205 -21.15 15.47 23.42
CA PRO A 205 -22.22 14.87 22.59
C PRO A 205 -22.33 15.48 21.19
N ASP A 206 -21.86 16.68 21.02
CA ASP A 206 -21.85 17.46 19.77
C ASP A 206 -20.60 17.24 18.91
N TRP A 207 -19.64 16.43 19.38
CA TRP A 207 -18.46 16.09 18.59
C TRP A 207 -18.85 15.17 17.42
N PRO A 208 -18.57 15.54 16.17
CA PRO A 208 -19.12 14.84 15.01
C PRO A 208 -18.74 13.36 14.90
N TRP A 209 -17.62 12.98 15.52
CA TRP A 209 -17.07 11.60 15.45
C TRP A 209 -17.29 10.78 16.74
N THR A 210 -18.09 11.26 17.68
CA THR A 210 -18.32 10.57 18.97
C THR A 210 -18.86 9.15 18.77
N THR A 211 -19.78 8.95 17.82
CA THR A 211 -20.34 7.63 17.51
C THR A 211 -19.29 6.68 16.97
N HIS A 212 -18.38 7.16 16.13
CA HIS A 212 -17.25 6.35 15.61
C HIS A 212 -16.30 5.95 16.74
N ILE A 213 -15.98 6.88 17.65
CA ILE A 213 -15.13 6.62 18.82
C ILE A 213 -15.75 5.56 19.71
N GLN A 214 -17.05 5.66 20.00
CA GLN A 214 -17.76 4.65 20.79
C GLN A 214 -17.73 3.28 20.14
N ALA A 215 -17.97 3.19 18.83
CA ALA A 215 -17.89 1.93 18.09
C ALA A 215 -16.48 1.32 18.11
N ILE A 216 -15.45 2.16 17.97
CA ILE A 216 -14.05 1.72 18.08
C ILE A 216 -13.78 1.13 19.44
N PHE A 217 -14.15 1.79 20.53
CA PHE A 217 -13.97 1.28 21.90
C PHE A 217 -14.72 -0.04 22.10
N GLN A 218 -15.97 -0.15 21.65
CA GLN A 218 -16.73 -1.40 21.77
C GLN A 218 -16.00 -2.56 21.10
N ARG A 219 -15.44 -2.34 19.91
CA ARG A 219 -14.69 -3.39 19.18
C ARG A 219 -13.40 -3.76 19.88
N LEU A 220 -12.62 -2.77 20.33
CA LEU A 220 -11.36 -3.02 21.03
C LEU A 220 -11.58 -3.77 22.37
N PHE A 221 -12.64 -3.45 23.10
CA PHE A 221 -12.99 -4.17 24.33
C PHE A 221 -13.59 -5.57 24.09
N ALA A 222 -14.10 -5.83 22.90
CA ALA A 222 -14.58 -7.16 22.52
C ALA A 222 -13.46 -8.11 22.06
N LEU A 223 -12.22 -7.62 21.92
CA LEU A 223 -11.08 -8.47 21.58
C LEU A 223 -10.83 -9.50 22.69
N PRO A 224 -10.49 -10.74 22.32
CA PRO A 224 -10.15 -11.77 23.32
C PRO A 224 -8.93 -11.33 24.12
N THR A 225 -9.03 -11.44 25.44
CA THR A 225 -7.88 -11.22 26.31
C THR A 225 -6.84 -12.32 26.05
N PRO A 226 -5.55 -11.97 25.93
CA PRO A 226 -4.52 -12.98 25.81
C PRO A 226 -4.56 -13.88 27.05
N THR A 227 -4.64 -15.18 26.82
CA THR A 227 -4.56 -16.24 27.84
C THR A 227 -3.12 -16.46 28.25
#